data_75d1da837d2b5e0aa993c62b1c190495
#
_entry.id   75d1da837d2b5e0aa993c62b1c190495
#
_cell.length_a   1.000
_cell.length_b   1.000
_cell.length_c   1.000
_cell.angle_alpha   90.00
_cell.angle_beta   90.00
_cell.angle_gamma   90.00
#
_symmetry.space_group_name_H-M   'P 1'
#
loop_
_entity.id
_entity.type
_entity.pdbx_description
1 polymer ?
#
loop_
_entity_poly.entity_id
_entity_poly.type
_entity_poly.pdbx_seq_one_letter_code
_entity_poly.pdbx_strand_id
1 'polypeptide(L)'
;MNVLIVDDEPHIRQMMRLTLEAAGYRVDDAADGQAGIDRFGDGHDYGVVVLDQRMPGLDGLETLRIIKKRAPDACVVMVTAYASIELAVDAMRLGATDFVRKPMTPETLRSAVAAAVVAKPPAPARSQFTAAAPRPLEIGIVSMNGFQILRASEPATQPADHLFRVRHIADGAEVTVTISIDPEAVERVARLTHRRLEPGGSFWRSQAERLLSAYVWSEGKPPDDGRLFVRDVSRDALDVAARWDAD
;
A
#
# COMPACT_ATOMS: atom_id res chain seq x y z
N MET A 1 -4.78 -5.65 22.69
CA MET A 1 -4.96 -6.07 21.29
C MET A 1 -3.84 -7.03 20.94
N ASN A 2 -4.15 -8.09 20.21
CA ASN A 2 -3.18 -9.10 19.82
C ASN A 2 -2.55 -8.73 18.46
N VAL A 3 -1.24 -8.93 18.35
CA VAL A 3 -0.46 -8.76 17.12
C VAL A 3 0.23 -10.08 16.80
N LEU A 4 0.15 -10.51 15.54
CA LEU A 4 0.91 -11.66 15.05
C LEU A 4 2.12 -11.16 14.26
N ILE A 5 3.32 -11.63 14.58
CA ILE A 5 4.55 -11.38 13.83
C ILE A 5 4.89 -12.65 13.04
N VAL A 6 5.14 -12.52 11.74
CA VAL A 6 5.58 -13.60 10.87
C VAL A 6 6.86 -13.17 10.17
N ASP A 7 7.98 -13.79 10.53
CA ASP A 7 9.33 -13.42 10.05
C ASP A 7 10.27 -14.61 10.30
N ASP A 8 11.12 -15.00 9.38
CA ASP A 8 11.99 -16.16 9.53
C ASP A 8 13.25 -15.84 10.36
N GLU A 9 13.62 -14.57 10.51
CA GLU A 9 14.79 -14.13 11.26
C GLU A 9 14.51 -14.05 12.79
N PRO A 10 15.06 -14.95 13.64
CA PRO A 10 14.72 -14.96 15.07
C PRO A 10 15.03 -13.67 15.82
N HIS A 11 16.15 -12.99 15.45
CA HIS A 11 16.54 -11.74 16.07
C HIS A 11 15.58 -10.58 15.73
N ILE A 12 15.10 -10.54 14.50
CA ILE A 12 14.12 -9.55 14.06
C ILE A 12 12.79 -9.80 14.75
N ARG A 13 12.31 -11.04 14.79
CA ARG A 13 11.08 -11.40 15.56
C ARG A 13 11.18 -10.96 17.01
N GLN A 14 12.31 -11.26 17.68
CA GLN A 14 12.52 -10.88 19.07
C GLN A 14 12.51 -9.35 19.26
N MET A 15 13.19 -8.61 18.41
CA MET A 15 13.22 -7.14 18.44
C MET A 15 11.81 -6.56 18.25
N MET A 16 11.06 -7.05 17.25
CA MET A 16 9.68 -6.62 16.99
C MET A 16 8.77 -6.95 18.18
N ARG A 17 8.87 -8.16 18.74
CA ARG A 17 8.12 -8.59 19.93
C ARG A 17 8.35 -7.62 21.08
N LEU A 18 9.60 -7.41 21.50
CA LEU A 18 9.92 -6.54 22.61
C LEU A 18 9.43 -5.08 22.38
N THR A 19 9.55 -4.61 21.14
CA THR A 19 9.09 -3.26 20.77
C THR A 19 7.58 -3.11 20.93
N LEU A 20 6.80 -4.11 20.50
CA LEU A 20 5.34 -4.06 20.52
C LEU A 20 4.78 -4.40 21.90
N GLU A 21 5.41 -5.33 22.65
CA GLU A 21 5.05 -5.61 24.03
C GLU A 21 5.27 -4.38 24.94
N ALA A 22 6.38 -3.66 24.74
CA ALA A 22 6.64 -2.39 25.43
C ALA A 22 5.60 -1.30 25.11
N ALA A 23 4.92 -1.39 23.96
CA ALA A 23 3.82 -0.52 23.58
C ALA A 23 2.44 -1.02 24.05
N GLY A 24 2.39 -2.12 24.83
CA GLY A 24 1.16 -2.67 25.44
C GLY A 24 0.37 -3.64 24.55
N TYR A 25 0.95 -4.12 23.43
CA TYR A 25 0.35 -5.18 22.64
C TYR A 25 0.65 -6.57 23.20
N ARG A 26 -0.25 -7.52 22.97
CA ARG A 26 0.04 -8.94 23.15
C ARG A 26 0.58 -9.48 21.84
N VAL A 27 1.72 -10.14 21.86
CA VAL A 27 2.43 -10.54 20.64
C VAL A 27 2.62 -12.04 20.59
N ASP A 28 2.09 -12.64 19.53
CA ASP A 28 2.45 -13.99 19.10
C ASP A 28 3.38 -13.89 17.89
N ASP A 29 4.21 -14.91 17.64
CA ASP A 29 5.09 -14.94 16.50
C ASP A 29 5.10 -16.30 15.78
N ALA A 30 5.41 -16.30 14.52
CA ALA A 30 5.61 -17.47 13.66
C ALA A 30 6.91 -17.30 12.88
N ALA A 31 7.58 -18.42 12.61
CA ALA A 31 8.90 -18.43 11.98
C ALA A 31 8.86 -18.55 10.45
N ASP A 32 7.69 -18.76 9.87
CA ASP A 32 7.45 -18.88 8.43
C ASP A 32 6.00 -18.58 8.07
N GLY A 33 5.73 -18.46 6.76
CA GLY A 33 4.39 -18.14 6.26
C GLY A 33 3.33 -19.19 6.62
N GLN A 34 3.67 -20.47 6.57
CA GLN A 34 2.72 -21.54 6.90
C GLN A 34 2.35 -21.51 8.39
N ALA A 35 3.34 -21.42 9.28
CA ALA A 35 3.11 -21.27 10.71
C ALA A 35 2.30 -20.01 11.05
N GLY A 36 2.54 -18.91 10.29
CA GLY A 36 1.76 -17.69 10.39
C GLY A 36 0.28 -17.88 10.03
N ILE A 37 0.01 -18.57 8.92
CA ILE A 37 -1.35 -18.89 8.46
C ILE A 37 -2.07 -19.80 9.46
N ASP A 38 -1.37 -20.81 10.00
CA ASP A 38 -1.93 -21.76 10.96
C ASP A 38 -2.29 -21.07 12.28
N ARG A 39 -1.43 -20.14 12.76
CA ARG A 39 -1.73 -19.33 13.95
C ARG A 39 -2.84 -18.33 13.72
N PHE A 40 -2.90 -17.74 12.53
CA PHE A 40 -3.97 -16.81 12.18
C PHE A 40 -5.33 -17.51 12.22
N GLY A 41 -5.42 -18.78 11.76
CA GLY A 41 -6.63 -19.60 11.86
C GLY A 41 -7.85 -19.02 11.15
N ASP A 42 -9.02 -19.60 11.41
CA ASP A 42 -10.29 -19.16 10.83
C ASP A 42 -11.07 -18.17 11.73
N GLY A 43 -10.69 -18.07 13.02
CA GLY A 43 -11.30 -17.18 14.01
C GLY A 43 -10.26 -16.23 14.62
N HIS A 44 -9.59 -15.47 13.78
CA HIS A 44 -8.46 -14.63 14.16
C HIS A 44 -8.81 -13.56 15.22
N ASP A 45 -8.15 -13.61 16.36
CA ASP A 45 -8.19 -12.57 17.39
C ASP A 45 -7.11 -11.49 17.22
N TYR A 46 -6.37 -11.53 16.10
CA TYR A 46 -5.30 -10.58 15.83
C TYR A 46 -5.85 -9.28 15.23
N GLY A 47 -5.51 -8.18 15.87
CA GLY A 47 -5.84 -6.85 15.37
C GLY A 47 -4.95 -6.44 14.20
N VAL A 48 -3.67 -6.87 14.22
CA VAL A 48 -2.68 -6.61 13.15
C VAL A 48 -1.79 -7.83 12.96
N VAL A 49 -1.42 -8.12 11.72
CA VAL A 49 -0.37 -9.06 11.35
C VAL A 49 0.82 -8.27 10.79
N VAL A 50 2.00 -8.46 11.37
CA VAL A 50 3.28 -7.93 10.85
C VAL A 50 3.95 -9.07 10.10
N LEU A 51 4.14 -8.93 8.78
CA LEU A 51 4.49 -10.02 7.88
C LEU A 51 5.74 -9.70 7.08
N ASP A 52 6.79 -10.49 7.25
CA ASP A 52 7.98 -10.40 6.39
C ASP A 52 7.70 -10.89 4.99
N GLN A 53 8.40 -10.30 4.03
CA GLN A 53 8.27 -10.67 2.62
C GLN A 53 9.11 -11.90 2.26
N ARG A 54 10.35 -11.97 2.78
CA ARG A 54 11.27 -13.03 2.37
C ARG A 54 11.37 -14.11 3.42
N MET A 55 10.63 -15.17 3.23
CA MET A 55 10.65 -16.34 4.10
C MET A 55 10.82 -17.62 3.27
N PRO A 56 11.46 -18.66 3.81
CA PRO A 56 11.49 -19.97 3.18
C PRO A 56 10.08 -20.58 3.03
N GLY A 57 9.84 -21.25 1.92
CA GLY A 57 8.55 -21.87 1.63
C GLY A 57 7.55 -20.87 1.07
N LEU A 58 6.52 -20.52 1.84
CA LEU A 58 5.54 -19.49 1.47
C LEU A 58 6.13 -18.10 1.72
N ASP A 59 6.22 -17.30 0.67
CA ASP A 59 6.65 -15.92 0.79
C ASP A 59 5.56 -15.02 1.41
N GLY A 60 5.92 -13.75 1.69
CA GLY A 60 5.01 -12.79 2.31
C GLY A 60 3.79 -12.46 1.45
N LEU A 61 3.93 -12.32 0.13
CA LEU A 61 2.78 -12.04 -0.76
C LEU A 61 1.82 -13.23 -0.85
N GLU A 62 2.35 -14.44 -0.89
CA GLU A 62 1.52 -15.67 -0.88
C GLU A 62 0.79 -15.81 0.45
N THR A 63 1.48 -15.56 1.55
CA THR A 63 0.91 -15.56 2.91
C THR A 63 -0.18 -14.49 3.04
N LEU A 64 0.09 -13.25 2.59
CA LEU A 64 -0.88 -12.16 2.56
C LEU A 64 -2.15 -12.54 1.78
N ARG A 65 -1.98 -13.12 0.58
CA ARG A 65 -3.10 -13.55 -0.26
C ARG A 65 -4.00 -14.56 0.46
N ILE A 66 -3.40 -15.51 1.18
CA ILE A 66 -4.15 -16.52 1.94
C ILE A 66 -4.87 -15.88 3.13
N ILE A 67 -4.19 -15.02 3.90
CA ILE A 67 -4.80 -14.29 5.02
C ILE A 67 -5.99 -13.45 4.52
N LYS A 68 -5.80 -12.69 3.45
CA LYS A 68 -6.86 -11.83 2.89
C LYS A 68 -8.01 -12.62 2.27
N LYS A 69 -7.77 -13.82 1.75
CA LYS A 69 -8.84 -14.71 1.29
C LYS A 69 -9.69 -15.22 2.46
N ARG A 70 -9.10 -15.49 3.63
CA ARG A 70 -9.80 -15.94 4.84
C ARG A 70 -10.48 -14.79 5.58
N ALA A 71 -9.81 -13.64 5.65
CA ALA A 71 -10.26 -12.44 6.36
C ALA A 71 -9.91 -11.18 5.55
N PRO A 72 -10.82 -10.74 4.66
CA PRO A 72 -10.58 -9.56 3.81
C PRO A 72 -10.30 -8.26 4.59
N ASP A 73 -10.84 -8.15 5.80
CA ASP A 73 -10.69 -7.02 6.73
C ASP A 73 -9.48 -7.12 7.67
N ALA A 74 -8.67 -8.19 7.57
CA ALA A 74 -7.45 -8.31 8.38
C ALA A 74 -6.47 -7.17 8.09
N CYS A 75 -5.97 -6.52 9.13
CA CYS A 75 -4.91 -5.52 8.98
C CYS A 75 -3.56 -6.23 8.88
N VAL A 76 -2.88 -6.08 7.73
CA VAL A 76 -1.57 -6.69 7.48
C VAL A 76 -0.56 -5.61 7.14
N VAL A 77 0.50 -5.49 7.93
CA VAL A 77 1.65 -4.62 7.71
C VAL A 77 2.78 -5.47 7.15
N MET A 78 3.16 -5.23 5.89
CA MET A 78 4.29 -5.92 5.27
C MET A 78 5.61 -5.33 5.74
N VAL A 79 6.61 -6.19 5.98
CA VAL A 79 7.96 -5.77 6.37
C VAL A 79 8.97 -6.42 5.43
N THR A 80 9.98 -5.68 4.95
CA THR A 80 11.01 -6.27 4.07
C THR A 80 12.30 -5.47 4.01
N ALA A 81 13.42 -6.17 3.83
CA ALA A 81 14.71 -5.56 3.51
C ALA A 81 14.81 -5.13 2.03
N TYR A 82 14.00 -5.71 1.16
CA TYR A 82 14.03 -5.51 -0.29
C TYR A 82 12.76 -4.80 -0.76
N ALA A 83 12.62 -3.55 -0.31
CA ALA A 83 11.52 -2.71 -0.74
C ALA A 83 11.74 -2.27 -2.20
N SER A 84 11.26 -3.05 -3.16
CA SER A 84 11.03 -2.52 -4.51
C SER A 84 9.64 -1.89 -4.57
N ILE A 85 9.49 -0.95 -5.47
CA ILE A 85 8.20 -0.28 -5.71
C ILE A 85 7.15 -1.30 -6.17
N GLU A 86 7.58 -2.24 -7.03
CA GLU A 86 6.73 -3.30 -7.55
C GLU A 86 6.18 -4.16 -6.40
N LEU A 87 7.03 -4.56 -5.47
CA LEU A 87 6.64 -5.36 -4.32
C LEU A 87 5.62 -4.63 -3.42
N ALA A 88 5.87 -3.35 -3.14
CA ALA A 88 4.96 -2.54 -2.35
C ALA A 88 3.59 -2.40 -3.05
N VAL A 89 3.58 -2.13 -4.36
CA VAL A 89 2.36 -2.04 -5.16
C VAL A 89 1.60 -3.37 -5.17
N ASP A 90 2.28 -4.50 -5.33
CA ASP A 90 1.64 -5.82 -5.34
C ASP A 90 1.07 -6.17 -3.96
N ALA A 91 1.80 -5.89 -2.88
CA ALA A 91 1.30 -6.05 -1.52
C ALA A 91 0.01 -5.24 -1.28
N MET A 92 0.00 -3.99 -1.72
CA MET A 92 -1.16 -3.12 -1.56
C MET A 92 -2.35 -3.57 -2.43
N ARG A 93 -2.11 -4.02 -3.65
CA ARG A 93 -3.17 -4.62 -4.49
C ARG A 93 -3.77 -5.88 -3.88
N LEU A 94 -2.97 -6.65 -3.16
CA LEU A 94 -3.43 -7.80 -2.40
C LEU A 94 -4.13 -7.43 -1.09
N GLY A 95 -4.19 -6.13 -0.77
CA GLY A 95 -4.90 -5.60 0.39
C GLY A 95 -4.04 -5.46 1.65
N ALA A 96 -2.71 -5.39 1.55
CA ALA A 96 -1.90 -4.98 2.69
C ALA A 96 -2.36 -3.62 3.22
N THR A 97 -2.29 -3.42 4.52
CA THR A 97 -2.71 -2.17 5.16
C THR A 97 -1.59 -1.15 5.14
N ASP A 98 -0.35 -1.61 5.30
CA ASP A 98 0.85 -0.77 5.29
C ASP A 98 2.08 -1.59 4.91
N PHE A 99 3.21 -0.89 4.71
CA PHE A 99 4.47 -1.48 4.31
C PHE A 99 5.65 -0.79 4.99
N VAL A 100 6.53 -1.56 5.64
CA VAL A 100 7.69 -1.05 6.39
C VAL A 100 8.98 -1.62 5.82
N ARG A 101 9.97 -0.76 5.62
CA ARG A 101 11.30 -1.18 5.14
C ARG A 101 12.23 -1.54 6.30
N LYS A 102 12.94 -2.66 6.20
CA LYS A 102 14.11 -2.99 7.03
C LYS A 102 15.38 -2.25 6.51
N PRO A 103 16.29 -1.73 7.34
CA PRO A 103 16.20 -1.69 8.80
C PRO A 103 15.14 -0.68 9.27
N MET A 104 14.36 -1.06 10.27
CA MET A 104 13.34 -0.21 10.88
C MET A 104 13.70 0.14 12.33
N THR A 105 13.29 1.32 12.77
CA THR A 105 13.40 1.70 14.17
C THR A 105 12.20 1.20 14.97
N PRO A 106 12.32 1.07 16.31
CA PRO A 106 11.17 0.80 17.17
C PRO A 106 10.01 1.77 16.97
N GLU A 107 10.31 3.06 16.72
CA GLU A 107 9.30 4.10 16.45
C GLU A 107 8.56 3.83 15.16
N THR A 108 9.27 3.49 14.07
CA THR A 108 8.66 3.19 12.77
C THR A 108 7.71 2.01 12.88
N LEU A 109 8.14 0.93 13.55
CA LEU A 109 7.28 -0.26 13.75
C LEU A 109 6.03 0.08 14.56
N ARG A 110 6.18 0.79 15.70
CA ARG A 110 5.03 1.20 16.52
C ARG A 110 4.06 2.06 15.75
N SER A 111 4.57 3.03 14.99
CA SER A 111 3.74 3.94 14.19
C SER A 111 2.95 3.19 13.12
N ALA A 112 3.58 2.27 12.40
CA ALA A 112 2.93 1.45 11.38
C ALA A 112 1.82 0.56 11.97
N VAL A 113 2.11 -0.12 13.09
CA VAL A 113 1.11 -0.94 13.78
C VAL A 113 -0.04 -0.09 14.32
N ALA A 114 0.25 1.07 14.94
CA ALA A 114 -0.78 1.98 15.44
C ALA A 114 -1.66 2.54 14.29
N ALA A 115 -1.06 2.92 13.18
CA ALA A 115 -1.79 3.38 11.99
C ALA A 115 -2.70 2.28 11.42
N ALA A 116 -2.20 1.04 11.33
CA ALA A 116 -2.98 -0.11 10.87
C ALA A 116 -4.20 -0.40 11.77
N VAL A 117 -4.05 -0.19 13.08
CA VAL A 117 -5.18 -0.33 14.04
C VAL A 117 -6.27 0.71 13.80
N VAL A 118 -5.87 1.96 13.56
CA VAL A 118 -6.82 3.08 13.31
C VAL A 118 -7.48 2.93 11.94
N ALA A 119 -6.76 2.40 10.95
CA ALA A 119 -7.28 2.14 9.61
C ALA A 119 -8.29 0.98 9.55
N LYS A 120 -8.43 0.17 10.62
CA LYS A 120 -9.42 -0.91 10.68
C LYS A 120 -10.83 -0.31 10.62
N PRO A 121 -11.65 -0.61 9.60
CA PRO A 121 -13.06 -0.23 9.60
C PRO A 121 -13.72 -0.79 10.87
N PRO A 122 -14.62 -0.04 11.54
CA PRO A 122 -15.37 -0.60 12.65
C PRO A 122 -16.10 -1.86 12.17
N ALA A 123 -15.98 -2.96 12.94
CA ALA A 123 -16.69 -4.20 12.67
C ALA A 123 -18.17 -3.87 12.40
N PRO A 124 -18.82 -4.45 11.37
CA PRO A 124 -20.19 -4.13 11.07
C PRO A 124 -21.05 -4.51 12.28
N ALA A 125 -21.47 -3.48 13.02
CA ALA A 125 -22.50 -3.62 14.03
C ALA A 125 -23.75 -4.12 13.29
N ARG A 126 -24.23 -5.30 13.65
CA ARG A 126 -25.57 -5.76 13.23
C ARG A 126 -26.58 -4.79 13.82
N SER A 127 -26.95 -3.77 13.09
CA SER A 127 -28.24 -3.10 13.32
C SER A 127 -28.57 -2.11 12.21
N GLN A 128 -29.75 -2.33 11.67
CA GLN A 128 -30.76 -1.38 11.18
C GLN A 128 -30.25 -0.26 10.22
N PHE A 129 -30.48 -0.54 8.95
CA PHE A 129 -30.43 0.43 7.87
C PHE A 129 -31.45 1.56 8.11
N THR A 130 -30.97 2.74 8.47
CA THR A 130 -31.60 3.99 8.08
C THR A 130 -30.77 4.59 6.96
N ALA A 131 -31.43 4.77 5.82
CA ALA A 131 -30.80 5.25 4.59
C ALA A 131 -30.32 6.70 4.78
N ALA A 132 -29.03 6.87 5.03
CA ALA A 132 -28.33 8.11 4.75
C ALA A 132 -27.69 7.95 3.36
N ALA A 133 -27.82 8.98 2.52
CA ALA A 133 -27.33 9.00 1.16
C ALA A 133 -25.85 8.53 1.07
N PRO A 134 -25.49 7.72 0.08
CA PRO A 134 -24.13 7.21 -0.05
C PRO A 134 -23.18 8.39 -0.28
N ARG A 135 -22.24 8.60 0.67
CA ARG A 135 -21.07 9.41 0.39
C ARG A 135 -20.28 8.68 -0.71
N PRO A 136 -19.78 9.40 -1.74
CA PRO A 136 -18.94 8.77 -2.75
C PRO A 136 -17.83 8.01 -2.04
N LEU A 137 -17.66 6.73 -2.39
CA LEU A 137 -16.52 5.94 -1.95
C LEU A 137 -15.27 6.63 -2.53
N GLU A 138 -14.57 7.41 -1.71
CA GLU A 138 -13.24 7.86 -2.04
C GLU A 138 -12.38 6.60 -2.07
N ILE A 139 -12.13 6.08 -3.27
CA ILE A 139 -11.19 4.99 -3.48
C ILE A 139 -9.80 5.57 -3.21
N GLY A 140 -9.41 5.55 -1.95
CA GLY A 140 -8.10 5.97 -1.50
C GLY A 140 -7.13 4.82 -1.60
N ILE A 141 -6.03 5.03 -2.27
CA ILE A 141 -4.93 4.09 -2.33
C ILE A 141 -3.89 4.54 -1.31
N VAL A 142 -3.72 3.72 -0.29
CA VAL A 142 -2.50 3.39 0.41
C VAL A 142 -1.91 4.42 1.34
N SER A 143 -1.91 4.08 2.62
CA SER A 143 -0.98 4.61 3.61
C SER A 143 0.44 4.14 3.32
N MET A 144 1.33 5.04 2.94
CA MET A 144 2.77 4.80 2.84
C MET A 144 3.48 5.77 3.79
N ASN A 145 4.24 5.26 4.73
CA ASN A 145 5.00 6.09 5.72
C ASN A 145 4.14 7.15 6.44
N GLY A 146 2.88 6.83 6.76
CA GLY A 146 1.96 7.77 7.41
C GLY A 146 1.22 8.70 6.43
N PHE A 147 1.32 8.50 5.13
CA PHE A 147 0.58 9.25 4.12
C PHE A 147 -0.46 8.38 3.40
N GLN A 148 -1.60 8.96 3.13
CA GLN A 148 -2.65 8.38 2.32
C GLN A 148 -2.72 9.13 0.98
N ILE A 149 -2.66 8.41 -0.14
CA ILE A 149 -2.79 8.96 -1.47
C ILE A 149 -4.23 8.73 -1.94
N LEU A 150 -4.93 9.81 -2.22
CA LEU A 150 -6.32 9.83 -2.66
C LEU A 150 -6.39 10.39 -4.09
N ARG A 151 -7.28 9.85 -4.91
CA ARG A 151 -7.57 10.47 -6.21
C ARG A 151 -8.36 11.75 -5.98
N ALA A 152 -7.95 12.85 -6.63
CA ALA A 152 -8.74 14.05 -6.61
C ALA A 152 -10.04 13.84 -7.42
N SER A 153 -11.16 14.31 -6.87
CA SER A 153 -12.45 14.28 -7.57
C SER A 153 -12.55 15.40 -8.63
N GLU A 154 -11.65 16.37 -8.56
CA GLU A 154 -11.61 17.50 -9.50
C GLU A 154 -10.93 17.08 -10.81
N PRO A 155 -11.45 17.52 -11.97
CA PRO A 155 -10.79 17.25 -13.23
C PRO A 155 -9.46 18.02 -13.31
N ALA A 156 -8.44 17.38 -13.88
CA ALA A 156 -7.17 18.03 -14.15
C ALA A 156 -7.32 19.16 -15.18
N THR A 157 -6.52 20.19 -15.04
CA THR A 157 -6.55 21.37 -15.93
C THR A 157 -6.07 21.05 -17.35
N GLN A 158 -5.21 20.04 -17.49
CA GLN A 158 -4.69 19.56 -18.79
C GLN A 158 -4.96 18.05 -18.95
N PRO A 159 -5.19 17.58 -20.19
CA PRO A 159 -5.48 16.16 -20.44
C PRO A 159 -4.36 15.18 -20.03
N ALA A 160 -3.13 15.67 -19.94
CA ALA A 160 -1.96 14.90 -19.55
C ALA A 160 -1.65 14.96 -18.03
N ASP A 161 -2.46 15.67 -17.26
CA ASP A 161 -2.27 15.81 -15.82
C ASP A 161 -3.18 14.88 -15.04
N HIS A 162 -2.65 14.34 -13.95
CA HIS A 162 -3.37 13.55 -12.97
C HIS A 162 -3.23 14.19 -11.60
N LEU A 163 -4.36 14.45 -10.95
CA LEU A 163 -4.42 15.10 -9.64
C LEU A 163 -4.62 14.06 -8.54
N PHE A 164 -3.78 14.17 -7.52
CA PHE A 164 -3.86 13.35 -6.31
C PHE A 164 -3.83 14.23 -5.07
N ARG A 165 -4.50 13.79 -4.01
CA ARG A 165 -4.40 14.37 -2.67
C ARG A 165 -3.54 13.46 -1.81
N VAL A 166 -2.50 13.99 -1.21
CA VAL A 166 -1.64 13.28 -0.26
C VAL A 166 -2.00 13.78 1.13
N ARG A 167 -2.57 12.90 1.94
CA ARG A 167 -2.99 13.21 3.31
C ARG A 167 -2.03 12.57 4.30
N HIS A 168 -1.51 13.35 5.24
CA HIS A 168 -0.75 12.82 6.35
C HIS A 168 -1.71 12.30 7.44
N ILE A 169 -1.56 11.02 7.85
CA ILE A 169 -2.53 10.35 8.71
C ILE A 169 -2.50 10.89 10.15
N ALA A 170 -1.31 11.29 10.63
CA ALA A 170 -1.13 11.68 12.02
C ALA A 170 -1.76 13.04 12.36
N ASP A 171 -1.68 14.01 11.46
CA ASP A 171 -2.17 15.39 11.66
C ASP A 171 -3.30 15.79 10.71
N GLY A 172 -3.63 14.93 9.75
CA GLY A 172 -4.67 15.18 8.75
C GLY A 172 -4.30 16.25 7.70
N ALA A 173 -3.04 16.72 7.68
CA ALA A 173 -2.57 17.67 6.67
C ALA A 173 -2.72 17.07 5.27
N GLU A 174 -3.25 17.85 4.34
CA GLU A 174 -3.53 17.41 2.97
C GLU A 174 -2.88 18.34 1.97
N VAL A 175 -2.18 17.76 0.99
CA VAL A 175 -1.51 18.49 -0.10
C VAL A 175 -1.99 17.91 -1.43
N THR A 176 -2.35 18.79 -2.37
CA THR A 176 -2.66 18.37 -3.74
C THR A 176 -1.38 18.28 -4.56
N VAL A 177 -1.19 17.14 -5.22
CA VAL A 177 -0.04 16.87 -6.09
C VAL A 177 -0.54 16.66 -7.52
N THR A 178 0.06 17.39 -8.45
CA THR A 178 -0.19 17.24 -9.90
C THR A 178 0.92 16.38 -10.51
N ILE A 179 0.55 15.37 -11.26
CA ILE A 179 1.50 14.52 -11.98
C ILE A 179 1.24 14.65 -13.47
N SER A 180 2.18 15.22 -14.18
CA SER A 180 2.11 15.43 -15.61
C SER A 180 2.78 14.28 -16.36
N ILE A 181 2.15 13.81 -17.43
CA ILE A 181 2.72 12.80 -18.31
C ILE A 181 3.55 13.50 -19.37
N ASP A 182 4.83 13.17 -19.43
CA ASP A 182 5.75 13.73 -20.44
C ASP A 182 5.35 13.23 -21.83
N PRO A 183 5.19 14.11 -22.85
CA PRO A 183 4.89 13.73 -24.21
C PRO A 183 5.89 12.72 -24.80
N GLU A 184 7.17 12.84 -24.46
CA GLU A 184 8.19 11.88 -24.92
C GLU A 184 7.96 10.48 -24.35
N ALA A 185 7.46 10.36 -23.13
CA ALA A 185 7.09 9.07 -22.53
C ALA A 185 5.90 8.45 -23.29
N VAL A 186 4.90 9.25 -23.65
CA VAL A 186 3.74 8.80 -24.45
C VAL A 186 4.19 8.29 -25.82
N GLU A 187 5.04 9.03 -26.52
CA GLU A 187 5.57 8.63 -27.82
C GLU A 187 6.44 7.37 -27.74
N ARG A 188 7.22 7.25 -26.66
CA ARG A 188 8.04 6.05 -26.41
C ARG A 188 7.17 4.81 -26.22
N VAL A 189 6.14 4.90 -25.39
CA VAL A 189 5.19 3.80 -25.18
C VAL A 189 4.51 3.43 -26.50
N ALA A 190 4.00 4.40 -27.24
CA ALA A 190 3.34 4.18 -28.53
C ALA A 190 4.26 3.46 -29.52
N ARG A 191 5.53 3.85 -29.60
CA ARG A 191 6.53 3.26 -30.50
C ARG A 191 6.89 1.82 -30.11
N LEU A 192 7.04 1.54 -28.80
CA LEU A 192 7.49 0.23 -28.32
C LEU A 192 6.35 -0.80 -28.24
N THR A 193 5.12 -0.35 -28.01
CA THR A 193 3.95 -1.24 -27.84
C THR A 193 3.03 -1.27 -29.04
N HIS A 194 3.26 -0.41 -30.07
CA HIS A 194 2.37 -0.17 -31.19
C HIS A 194 0.95 0.23 -30.78
N ARG A 195 0.79 0.79 -29.56
CA ARG A 195 -0.49 1.25 -29.04
C ARG A 195 -0.41 2.72 -28.61
N ARG A 196 -1.40 3.50 -29.03
CA ARG A 196 -1.53 4.90 -28.63
C ARG A 196 -2.49 5.00 -27.44
N LEU A 197 -1.94 5.10 -26.24
CA LEU A 197 -2.70 5.24 -25.01
C LEU A 197 -2.88 6.72 -24.67
N GLU A 198 -4.14 7.13 -24.45
CA GLU A 198 -4.47 8.51 -24.12
C GLU A 198 -3.80 8.96 -22.82
N PRO A 199 -3.12 10.12 -22.77
CA PRO A 199 -2.38 10.57 -21.58
C PRO A 199 -3.25 10.72 -20.33
N GLY A 200 -4.54 11.07 -20.48
CA GLY A 200 -5.52 11.13 -19.39
C GLY A 200 -6.13 9.78 -19.00
N GLY A 201 -5.83 8.70 -19.73
CA GLY A 201 -6.41 7.38 -19.56
C GLY A 201 -5.93 6.64 -18.32
N SER A 202 -6.57 5.50 -18.07
CA SER A 202 -6.37 4.67 -16.88
C SER A 202 -4.94 4.11 -16.77
N PHE A 203 -4.30 3.77 -17.89
CA PHE A 203 -2.91 3.34 -17.91
C PHE A 203 -1.97 4.40 -17.32
N TRP A 204 -2.01 5.63 -17.85
CA TRP A 204 -1.14 6.71 -17.40
C TRP A 204 -1.44 7.15 -15.98
N ARG A 205 -2.70 7.10 -15.58
CA ARG A 205 -3.11 7.32 -14.18
C ARG A 205 -2.45 6.31 -13.24
N SER A 206 -2.39 5.04 -13.64
CA SER A 206 -1.69 4.01 -12.87
C SER A 206 -0.18 4.29 -12.77
N GLN A 207 0.45 4.77 -13.86
CA GLN A 207 1.87 5.14 -13.82
C GLN A 207 2.12 6.37 -12.94
N ALA A 208 1.24 7.37 -13.00
CA ALA A 208 1.30 8.57 -12.15
C ALA A 208 1.17 8.20 -10.66
N GLU A 209 0.22 7.34 -10.34
CA GLU A 209 -0.01 6.82 -8.98
C GLU A 209 1.20 6.05 -8.44
N ARG A 210 1.82 5.20 -9.27
CA ARG A 210 3.06 4.48 -8.93
C ARG A 210 4.21 5.43 -8.65
N LEU A 211 4.41 6.46 -9.51
CA LEU A 211 5.47 7.46 -9.34
C LEU A 211 5.30 8.24 -8.03
N LEU A 212 4.07 8.71 -7.74
CA LEU A 212 3.79 9.43 -6.50
C LEU A 212 4.01 8.57 -5.27
N SER A 213 3.52 7.33 -5.32
CA SER A 213 3.73 6.36 -4.24
C SER A 213 5.21 6.12 -3.96
N ALA A 214 5.99 5.95 -5.03
CA ALA A 214 7.44 5.78 -4.93
C ALA A 214 8.13 7.01 -4.33
N TYR A 215 7.74 8.20 -4.78
CA TYR A 215 8.30 9.45 -4.28
C TYR A 215 8.02 9.66 -2.79
N VAL A 216 6.75 9.56 -2.39
CA VAL A 216 6.35 9.72 -0.98
C VAL A 216 7.00 8.64 -0.10
N TRP A 217 7.19 7.44 -0.65
CA TRP A 217 7.90 6.37 0.03
C TRP A 217 9.38 6.69 0.26
N SER A 218 10.10 7.17 -0.76
CA SER A 218 11.54 7.43 -0.68
C SER A 218 11.86 8.69 0.12
N GLU A 219 11.08 9.75 -0.07
CA GLU A 219 11.34 11.08 0.53
C GLU A 219 10.66 11.28 1.88
N GLY A 220 9.68 10.43 2.25
CA GLY A 220 8.91 10.57 3.50
C GLY A 220 8.04 11.83 3.56
N LYS A 221 7.79 12.48 2.42
CA LYS A 221 6.96 13.68 2.28
C LYS A 221 6.44 13.84 0.85
N PRO A 222 5.35 14.57 0.62
CA PRO A 222 4.94 14.96 -0.72
C PRO A 222 5.97 15.91 -1.36
N PRO A 223 6.00 16.04 -2.71
CA PRO A 223 6.91 16.96 -3.39
C PRO A 223 6.65 18.40 -2.97
N ASP A 224 7.74 19.16 -2.69
CA ASP A 224 7.67 20.53 -2.15
C ASP A 224 6.98 21.52 -3.10
N ASP A 225 7.10 21.30 -4.42
CA ASP A 225 6.46 22.10 -5.46
C ASP A 225 5.07 21.58 -5.86
N GLY A 226 4.61 20.48 -5.24
CA GLY A 226 3.35 19.83 -5.56
C GLY A 226 3.29 19.22 -6.95
N ARG A 227 4.42 18.96 -7.62
CA ARG A 227 4.48 18.45 -9.00
C ARG A 227 5.48 17.32 -9.18
N LEU A 228 5.09 16.35 -10.02
CA LEU A 228 5.98 15.29 -10.53
C LEU A 228 5.71 15.06 -12.01
N PHE A 229 6.67 14.40 -12.69
CA PHE A 229 6.58 14.13 -14.13
C PHE A 229 6.88 12.65 -14.40
N VAL A 230 5.97 11.96 -15.10
CA VAL A 230 6.24 10.63 -15.64
C VAL A 230 7.06 10.80 -16.92
N ARG A 231 8.37 10.64 -16.81
CA ARG A 231 9.33 10.78 -17.93
C ARG A 231 9.73 9.45 -18.52
N ASP A 232 9.57 8.39 -17.76
CA ASP A 232 9.92 7.04 -18.21
C ASP A 232 8.94 6.00 -17.68
N VAL A 233 8.90 4.85 -18.35
CA VAL A 233 8.01 3.73 -18.03
C VAL A 233 8.85 2.48 -17.96
N SER A 234 8.70 1.70 -16.90
CA SER A 234 9.45 0.46 -16.68
C SER A 234 9.15 -0.58 -17.77
N ARG A 235 10.05 -1.55 -17.93
CA ARG A 235 9.88 -2.65 -18.90
C ARG A 235 8.60 -3.44 -18.67
N ASP A 236 8.29 -3.73 -17.41
CA ASP A 236 7.05 -4.42 -17.03
C ASP A 236 5.79 -3.61 -17.35
N ALA A 237 5.87 -2.28 -17.20
CA ALA A 237 4.78 -1.40 -17.56
C ALA A 237 4.59 -1.32 -19.09
N LEU A 238 5.65 -1.48 -19.89
CA LEU A 238 5.54 -1.60 -21.36
C LEU A 238 4.85 -2.91 -21.75
N ASP A 239 5.15 -4.02 -21.09
CA ASP A 239 4.47 -5.31 -21.32
C ASP A 239 2.99 -5.24 -20.96
N VAL A 240 2.65 -4.51 -19.90
CA VAL A 240 1.26 -4.21 -19.52
C VAL A 240 0.60 -3.31 -20.56
N ALA A 241 1.27 -2.23 -21.00
CA ALA A 241 0.75 -1.32 -22.02
C ALA A 241 0.44 -2.00 -23.34
N ALA A 242 1.27 -2.98 -23.76
CA ALA A 242 1.05 -3.76 -24.98
C ALA A 242 -0.25 -4.58 -24.95
N ARG A 243 -0.71 -4.96 -23.76
CA ARG A 243 -1.92 -5.78 -23.52
C ARG A 243 -3.09 -4.97 -22.94
N TRP A 244 -2.90 -3.65 -22.76
CA TRP A 244 -3.92 -2.80 -22.14
C TRP A 244 -5.13 -2.69 -23.05
N ASP A 245 -6.29 -3.19 -22.61
CA ASP A 245 -7.54 -2.94 -23.30
C ASP A 245 -7.96 -1.51 -23.00
N ALA A 246 -8.11 -0.70 -24.06
CA ALA A 246 -8.56 0.68 -23.91
C ALA A 246 -10.02 0.68 -23.39
N ASP A 247 -10.25 1.45 -22.33
CA ASP A 247 -11.58 1.81 -21.82
C ASP A 247 -12.38 2.60 -22.85
#